data_0661904899ab4c053be616a098ea6f40
#
_entry.id   0661904899ab4c053be616a098ea6f40
#
_cell.length_a   1.000
_cell.length_b   1.000
_cell.length_c   1.000
_cell.angle_alpha   90.00
_cell.angle_beta   90.00
_cell.angle_gamma   90.00
#
_symmetry.space_group_name_H-M   'P 1'
#
loop_
_entity.id
_entity.type
_entity.pdbx_description
1 polymer ?
#
loop_
_entity_poly.entity_id
_entity_poly.type
_entity_poly.pdbx_seq_one_letter_code
_entity_poly.pdbx_strand_id
1 'polypeptide(L)'
;MGHLVRSYTLYEKFRQEGAAVDFFLDSDLNYDHQFEDIKYFKFSELTIKQTYDVIFIDSYEADLGIYKVLSKVAKITVYIDDYERLEYPAGVVINFAPDAKKLYFKKIKKGRETLLGLKYLPIREEILKAKIKKENQIFIMLGGADIKGLSLKIIKSLKDVPIKKVIVINDPKLLGTMKDLKDTEILHKPSNEVLVQNMAKSSLAITTASMSLYELHYLKTKTVIVAINENQESGEEQLIKHKLASMFIDLKSDQWEKEIAQEVTALSKKRDEITSFIDGKGVERIYSQVLQRLRG
;
A
#
# COMPACT_ATOMS: atom_id res chain seq x y z
N MET A 1 -2.90 7.48 -2.19
CA MET A 1 -2.44 7.16 -0.81
C MET A 1 -1.35 6.08 -0.80
N GLY A 2 -1.48 4.94 -1.49
CA GLY A 2 -0.47 3.86 -1.49
C GLY A 2 0.93 4.32 -1.94
N HIS A 3 1.03 5.09 -3.02
CA HIS A 3 2.29 5.70 -3.50
C HIS A 3 2.91 6.60 -2.42
N LEU A 4 2.10 7.49 -1.81
CA LEU A 4 2.57 8.39 -0.78
C LEU A 4 3.17 7.64 0.40
N VAL A 5 2.45 6.63 0.92
CA VAL A 5 2.90 5.83 2.08
C VAL A 5 4.22 5.12 1.78
N ARG A 6 4.34 4.40 0.64
CA ARG A 6 5.55 3.64 0.31
C ARG A 6 6.75 4.53 0.03
N SER A 7 6.53 5.66 -0.63
CA SER A 7 7.59 6.64 -0.91
C SER A 7 8.04 7.37 0.35
N TYR A 8 7.09 7.74 1.23
CA TYR A 8 7.41 8.37 2.50
C TYR A 8 8.17 7.43 3.44
N THR A 9 7.86 6.14 3.44
CA THR A 9 8.64 5.14 4.19
C THR A 9 10.11 5.09 3.74
N LEU A 10 10.38 5.23 2.44
CA LEU A 10 11.75 5.34 1.94
C LEU A 10 12.39 6.67 2.35
N TYR A 11 11.65 7.79 2.24
CA TYR A 11 12.10 9.12 2.67
C TYR A 11 12.55 9.11 4.13
N GLU A 12 11.75 8.57 5.04
CA GLU A 12 12.10 8.47 6.46
C GLU A 12 13.40 7.67 6.67
N LYS A 13 13.55 6.54 5.98
CA LYS A 13 14.76 5.73 6.10
C LYS A 13 16.01 6.49 5.71
N PHE A 14 16.00 7.16 4.56
CA PHE A 14 17.17 7.93 4.12
C PHE A 14 17.49 9.08 5.08
N ARG A 15 16.48 9.76 5.62
CA ARG A 15 16.67 10.80 6.66
C ARG A 15 17.29 10.23 7.95
N GLN A 16 16.78 9.12 8.44
CA GLN A 16 17.29 8.44 9.65
C GLN A 16 18.77 8.04 9.51
N GLU A 17 19.20 7.72 8.30
CA GLU A 17 20.59 7.41 7.97
C GLU A 17 21.46 8.64 7.68
N GLY A 18 20.94 9.86 7.91
CA GLY A 18 21.67 11.11 7.81
C GLY A 18 21.74 11.72 6.41
N ALA A 19 20.96 11.24 5.45
CA ALA A 19 20.87 11.88 4.14
C ALA A 19 20.06 13.20 4.20
N ALA A 20 20.46 14.20 3.42
CA ALA A 20 19.62 15.36 3.11
C ALA A 20 18.59 14.93 2.05
N VAL A 21 17.31 14.94 2.42
CA VAL A 21 16.24 14.42 1.55
C VAL A 21 15.15 15.47 1.36
N ASP A 22 14.78 15.69 0.11
CA ASP A 22 13.59 16.46 -0.27
C ASP A 22 12.46 15.49 -0.63
N PHE A 23 11.25 15.77 -0.16
CA PHE A 23 10.06 14.98 -0.52
C PHE A 23 9.08 15.85 -1.31
N PHE A 24 8.91 15.53 -2.60
CA PHE A 24 8.02 16.26 -3.50
C PHE A 24 6.75 15.44 -3.79
N LEU A 25 5.59 16.10 -3.73
CA LEU A 25 4.29 15.50 -3.98
C LEU A 25 3.50 16.32 -5.00
N ASP A 26 3.15 15.69 -6.13
CA ASP A 26 2.14 16.24 -7.05
C ASP A 26 0.75 15.80 -6.56
N SER A 27 0.03 16.72 -5.96
CA SER A 27 -1.32 16.49 -5.42
C SER A 27 -2.08 17.80 -5.29
N ASP A 28 -3.40 17.73 -5.49
CA ASP A 28 -4.34 18.80 -5.16
C ASP A 28 -4.82 18.72 -3.70
N LEU A 29 -4.53 17.60 -3.01
CA LEU A 29 -4.90 17.37 -1.61
C LEU A 29 -3.70 17.67 -0.72
N ASN A 30 -3.98 18.30 0.43
CA ASN A 30 -2.98 18.52 1.47
C ASN A 30 -2.92 17.31 2.43
N TYR A 31 -1.71 16.83 2.68
CA TYR A 31 -1.41 15.69 3.56
C TYR A 31 -0.52 16.05 4.75
N ASP A 32 -0.24 17.35 5.01
CA ASP A 32 0.66 17.82 6.08
C ASP A 32 0.23 17.39 7.48
N HIS A 33 -1.04 17.04 7.65
CA HIS A 33 -1.56 16.49 8.91
C HIS A 33 -1.13 15.04 9.20
N GLN A 34 -0.56 14.35 8.20
CA GLN A 34 -0.12 12.95 8.31
C GLN A 34 1.36 12.76 8.03
N PHE A 35 1.96 13.65 7.23
CA PHE A 35 3.33 13.55 6.75
C PHE A 35 4.02 14.91 6.87
N GLU A 36 5.25 14.93 7.34
CA GLU A 36 6.04 16.15 7.53
C GLU A 36 6.89 16.46 6.29
N ASP A 37 7.29 17.72 6.16
CA ASP A 37 8.27 18.21 5.18
C ASP A 37 7.91 17.95 3.70
N ILE A 38 6.61 17.85 3.36
CA ILE A 38 6.17 17.70 1.99
C ILE A 38 6.33 19.03 1.22
N LYS A 39 6.97 18.97 0.06
CA LYS A 39 7.04 20.08 -0.93
C LYS A 39 6.05 19.78 -2.04
N TYR A 40 4.95 20.53 -2.09
CA TYR A 40 3.95 20.37 -3.15
C TYR A 40 4.44 20.98 -4.46
N PHE A 41 4.19 20.31 -5.57
CA PHE A 41 4.55 20.77 -6.91
C PHE A 41 3.57 20.26 -7.97
N LYS A 42 3.77 20.66 -9.22
CA LYS A 42 3.10 20.08 -10.38
C LYS A 42 4.13 19.61 -11.41
N PHE A 43 3.94 18.41 -11.98
CA PHE A 43 4.84 17.93 -13.04
C PHE A 43 4.91 18.86 -14.25
N SER A 44 3.81 19.56 -14.56
CA SER A 44 3.75 20.58 -15.63
C SER A 44 4.65 21.79 -15.39
N GLU A 45 5.02 22.06 -14.12
CA GLU A 45 5.82 23.21 -13.69
C GLU A 45 7.19 22.76 -13.16
N LEU A 46 7.54 21.51 -13.36
CA LEU A 46 8.75 20.91 -12.79
C LEU A 46 10.00 21.63 -13.31
N THR A 47 10.68 22.32 -12.41
CA THR A 47 11.98 22.92 -12.65
C THR A 47 12.97 22.49 -11.59
N ILE A 48 13.97 21.69 -11.96
CA ILE A 48 15.01 21.22 -11.05
C ILE A 48 16.28 22.02 -11.32
N LYS A 49 16.69 22.79 -10.32
CA LYS A 49 17.88 23.66 -10.38
C LYS A 49 19.13 23.06 -9.75
N GLN A 50 18.99 21.91 -9.09
CA GLN A 50 20.08 21.25 -8.37
C GLN A 50 20.25 19.81 -8.85
N THR A 51 21.41 19.23 -8.54
CA THR A 51 21.69 17.82 -8.78
C THR A 51 21.52 17.02 -7.50
N TYR A 52 21.15 15.75 -7.64
CA TYR A 52 20.98 14.81 -6.53
C TYR A 52 21.89 13.60 -6.69
N ASP A 53 22.28 13.00 -5.59
CA ASP A 53 22.92 11.69 -5.65
C ASP A 53 21.91 10.61 -6.08
N VAL A 54 20.68 10.67 -5.56
CA VAL A 54 19.61 9.74 -5.90
C VAL A 54 18.28 10.46 -6.05
N ILE A 55 17.49 10.09 -7.06
CA ILE A 55 16.10 10.50 -7.20
C ILE A 55 15.23 9.24 -7.25
N PHE A 56 14.26 9.13 -6.34
CA PHE A 56 13.18 8.15 -6.40
C PHE A 56 11.98 8.77 -7.09
N ILE A 57 11.36 8.04 -8.02
CA ILE A 57 10.17 8.48 -8.74
C ILE A 57 9.08 7.40 -8.62
N ASP A 58 7.94 7.78 -8.05
CA ASP A 58 6.77 6.93 -7.86
C ASP A 58 5.54 7.67 -8.37
N SER A 59 5.20 7.49 -9.65
CA SER A 59 4.09 8.19 -10.30
C SER A 59 3.50 7.39 -11.44
N TYR A 60 2.18 7.39 -11.56
CA TYR A 60 1.47 6.90 -12.75
C TYR A 60 1.25 7.98 -13.81
N GLU A 61 1.41 9.24 -13.47
CA GLU A 61 1.14 10.38 -14.34
C GLU A 61 2.38 10.90 -15.05
N ALA A 62 3.56 10.82 -14.41
CA ALA A 62 4.80 11.25 -15.03
C ALA A 62 5.06 10.50 -16.35
N ASP A 63 5.31 11.23 -17.42
CA ASP A 63 5.63 10.69 -18.73
C ASP A 63 7.13 10.40 -18.91
N LEU A 64 7.49 9.81 -20.03
CA LEU A 64 8.90 9.49 -20.34
C LEU A 64 9.78 10.73 -20.45
N GLY A 65 9.22 11.90 -20.81
CA GLY A 65 9.93 13.18 -20.87
C GLY A 65 10.40 13.60 -19.48
N ILE A 66 9.51 13.57 -18.50
CA ILE A 66 9.80 13.86 -17.09
C ILE A 66 10.89 12.93 -16.57
N TYR A 67 10.77 11.61 -16.81
CA TYR A 67 11.78 10.65 -16.39
C TYR A 67 13.16 10.91 -16.99
N LYS A 68 13.23 11.32 -18.28
CA LYS A 68 14.47 11.70 -18.96
C LYS A 68 15.09 12.97 -18.38
N VAL A 69 14.28 13.94 -17.98
CA VAL A 69 14.76 15.18 -17.33
C VAL A 69 15.34 14.86 -15.97
N LEU A 70 14.60 14.12 -15.14
CA LEU A 70 15.03 13.75 -13.79
C LEU A 70 16.29 12.88 -13.79
N SER A 71 16.43 11.97 -14.76
CA SER A 71 17.62 11.13 -14.86
C SER A 71 18.91 11.86 -15.23
N LYS A 72 18.82 13.08 -15.76
CA LYS A 72 20.00 13.92 -16.08
C LYS A 72 20.55 14.68 -14.87
N VAL A 73 19.75 14.85 -13.84
CA VAL A 73 20.10 15.62 -12.63
C VAL A 73 20.33 14.74 -11.41
N ALA A 74 20.38 13.42 -11.60
CA ALA A 74 20.70 12.45 -10.56
C ALA A 74 21.85 11.54 -10.99
N LYS A 75 22.72 11.15 -10.03
CA LYS A 75 23.72 10.10 -10.27
C LYS A 75 23.02 8.74 -10.44
N ILE A 76 21.97 8.49 -9.64
CA ILE A 76 21.15 7.28 -9.71
C ILE A 76 19.69 7.70 -9.72
N THR A 77 18.92 7.17 -10.68
CA THR A 77 17.46 7.30 -10.68
C THR A 77 16.83 5.95 -10.35
N VAL A 78 15.89 5.96 -9.42
CA VAL A 78 15.14 4.80 -8.97
C VAL A 78 13.68 4.97 -9.36
N TYR A 79 13.14 4.04 -10.11
CA TYR A 79 11.77 4.04 -10.61
C TYR A 79 10.94 3.00 -9.86
N ILE A 80 9.91 3.43 -9.13
CA ILE A 80 8.94 2.52 -8.53
C ILE A 80 7.85 2.27 -9.57
N ASP A 81 7.65 1.01 -9.93
CA ASP A 81 6.77 0.60 -11.02
C ASP A 81 6.00 -0.66 -10.64
N ASP A 82 4.72 -0.69 -10.90
CA ASP A 82 3.84 -1.80 -10.49
C ASP A 82 3.53 -2.78 -11.63
N TYR A 83 3.63 -2.34 -12.91
CA TYR A 83 3.18 -3.16 -14.05
C TYR A 83 3.94 -2.91 -15.36
N GLU A 84 5.21 -2.47 -15.28
CA GLU A 84 6.06 -2.21 -16.44
C GLU A 84 5.48 -1.12 -17.38
N ARG A 85 5.07 -0.02 -16.78
CA ARG A 85 4.36 1.06 -17.43
C ARG A 85 5.12 1.71 -18.58
N LEU A 86 6.44 1.91 -18.44
CA LEU A 86 7.27 2.66 -19.38
C LEU A 86 8.62 1.99 -19.65
N GLU A 87 9.21 2.35 -20.77
CA GLU A 87 10.64 2.10 -21.03
C GLU A 87 11.49 3.16 -20.30
N TYR A 88 11.69 2.97 -19.00
CA TYR A 88 12.46 3.90 -18.19
C TYR A 88 13.89 4.15 -18.73
N PRO A 89 14.51 5.34 -18.51
CA PRO A 89 15.93 5.56 -18.75
C PRO A 89 16.83 4.58 -17.95
N ALA A 90 18.15 4.68 -18.14
CA ALA A 90 19.10 3.94 -17.30
C ALA A 90 18.86 4.26 -15.80
N GLY A 91 18.94 3.24 -14.94
CA GLY A 91 18.66 3.36 -13.52
C GLY A 91 18.17 2.06 -12.90
N VAL A 92 17.54 2.16 -11.75
CA VAL A 92 17.05 1.01 -10.97
C VAL A 92 15.53 0.98 -11.00
N VAL A 93 14.94 -0.10 -11.44
CA VAL A 93 13.48 -0.30 -11.39
C VAL A 93 13.14 -1.17 -10.18
N ILE A 94 12.22 -0.72 -9.35
CA ILE A 94 11.70 -1.47 -8.20
C ILE A 94 10.26 -1.87 -8.48
N ASN A 95 9.94 -3.15 -8.31
CA ASN A 95 8.57 -3.65 -8.35
C ASN A 95 8.37 -4.67 -7.21
N PHE A 96 7.40 -4.40 -6.35
CA PHE A 96 7.13 -5.20 -5.15
C PHE A 96 6.20 -6.38 -5.39
N ALA A 97 5.57 -6.50 -6.57
CA ALA A 97 4.62 -7.56 -6.86
C ALA A 97 5.24 -8.96 -6.66
N PRO A 98 4.47 -9.93 -6.18
CA PRO A 98 4.96 -11.30 -5.94
C PRO A 98 5.63 -11.91 -7.17
N ASP A 99 5.01 -11.73 -8.34
CA ASP A 99 5.48 -12.27 -9.63
C ASP A 99 6.28 -11.23 -10.48
N ALA A 100 6.76 -10.14 -9.87
CA ALA A 100 7.49 -9.08 -10.56
C ALA A 100 8.64 -9.62 -11.46
N LYS A 101 9.35 -10.67 -11.02
CA LYS A 101 10.42 -11.29 -11.82
C LYS A 101 9.94 -11.81 -13.17
N LYS A 102 8.70 -12.27 -13.27
CA LYS A 102 8.15 -12.79 -14.53
C LYS A 102 7.84 -11.66 -15.50
N LEU A 103 7.37 -10.52 -15.00
CA LEU A 103 7.09 -9.33 -15.80
C LEU A 103 8.36 -8.83 -16.49
N TYR A 104 9.46 -8.73 -15.74
CA TYR A 104 10.71 -8.13 -16.22
C TYR A 104 11.67 -9.10 -16.87
N PHE A 105 11.40 -10.42 -16.87
CA PHE A 105 12.34 -11.43 -17.35
C PHE A 105 12.76 -11.25 -18.82
N LYS A 106 11.86 -10.75 -19.67
CA LYS A 106 12.10 -10.61 -21.13
C LYS A 106 12.59 -9.22 -21.57
N LYS A 107 12.60 -8.23 -20.68
CA LYS A 107 12.72 -6.81 -21.05
C LYS A 107 13.81 -6.02 -20.35
N ILE A 108 14.70 -6.69 -19.61
CA ILE A 108 15.83 -6.00 -18.97
C ILE A 108 16.80 -5.54 -20.06
N LYS A 109 16.77 -4.24 -20.36
CA LYS A 109 17.70 -3.62 -21.31
C LYS A 109 19.03 -3.30 -20.61
N LYS A 110 20.12 -3.24 -21.41
CA LYS A 110 21.47 -2.84 -20.95
C LYS A 110 21.40 -1.48 -20.21
N GLY A 111 22.00 -1.41 -19.03
CA GLY A 111 22.03 -0.21 -18.17
C GLY A 111 20.83 -0.03 -17.22
N ARG A 112 19.90 -1.00 -17.21
CA ARG A 112 18.82 -1.06 -16.20
C ARG A 112 19.07 -2.19 -15.24
N GLU A 113 18.93 -1.88 -13.97
CA GLU A 113 18.93 -2.87 -12.90
C GLU A 113 17.54 -2.99 -12.32
N THR A 114 17.25 -4.11 -11.67
CA THR A 114 15.94 -4.36 -11.11
C THR A 114 16.01 -4.89 -9.70
N LEU A 115 15.13 -4.38 -8.83
CA LEU A 115 14.89 -4.86 -7.48
C LEU A 115 13.44 -5.40 -7.41
N LEU A 116 13.27 -6.71 -7.58
CA LEU A 116 11.98 -7.33 -7.85
C LEU A 116 11.51 -8.26 -6.73
N GLY A 117 10.22 -8.14 -6.45
CA GLY A 117 9.45 -9.01 -5.56
C GLY A 117 9.34 -8.49 -4.13
N LEU A 118 8.55 -9.20 -3.34
CA LEU A 118 8.15 -8.83 -1.98
C LEU A 118 9.29 -8.56 -1.00
N LYS A 119 10.49 -9.10 -1.27
CA LYS A 119 11.66 -8.83 -0.43
C LYS A 119 12.11 -7.36 -0.41
N TYR A 120 11.62 -6.54 -1.35
CA TYR A 120 11.88 -5.10 -1.43
C TYR A 120 10.67 -4.27 -1.03
N LEU A 121 9.60 -4.88 -0.53
CA LEU A 121 8.40 -4.20 -0.12
C LEU A 121 8.67 -3.25 1.06
N PRO A 122 8.38 -1.94 0.93
CA PRO A 122 8.55 -1.00 2.03
C PRO A 122 7.39 -1.12 3.02
N ILE A 123 7.67 -1.62 4.21
CA ILE A 123 6.73 -1.66 5.34
C ILE A 123 7.09 -0.53 6.29
N ARG A 124 6.09 0.27 6.70
CA ARG A 124 6.26 1.40 7.62
C ARG A 124 6.79 0.94 8.97
N GLU A 125 7.60 1.79 9.60
CA GLU A 125 8.23 1.49 10.89
C GLU A 125 7.20 1.20 11.99
N GLU A 126 6.08 1.91 12.00
CA GLU A 126 5.00 1.72 12.97
C GLU A 126 4.39 0.31 12.87
N ILE A 127 4.28 -0.24 11.67
CA ILE A 127 3.84 -1.62 11.43
C ILE A 127 4.90 -2.61 11.94
N LEU A 128 6.19 -2.35 11.68
CA LEU A 128 7.28 -3.21 12.14
C LEU A 128 7.39 -3.25 13.67
N LYS A 129 7.09 -2.15 14.35
CA LYS A 129 7.11 -2.03 15.82
C LYS A 129 5.81 -2.45 16.49
N ALA A 130 4.75 -2.74 15.74
CA ALA A 130 3.45 -3.05 16.29
C ALA A 130 3.44 -4.35 17.10
N LYS A 131 2.84 -4.30 18.29
CA LYS A 131 2.61 -5.50 19.11
C LYS A 131 1.43 -6.27 18.57
N ILE A 132 1.67 -7.46 18.03
CA ILE A 132 0.63 -8.32 17.47
C ILE A 132 -0.05 -9.08 18.63
N LYS A 133 -1.29 -8.70 18.94
CA LYS A 133 -2.15 -9.42 19.90
C LYS A 133 -3.54 -9.51 19.28
N LYS A 134 -3.87 -10.65 18.69
CA LYS A 134 -5.12 -10.83 17.98
C LYS A 134 -6.33 -10.89 18.92
N GLU A 135 -7.34 -10.13 18.56
CA GLU A 135 -8.66 -10.09 19.16
C GLU A 135 -9.70 -10.55 18.11
N ASN A 136 -10.86 -11.00 18.54
CA ASN A 136 -11.95 -11.33 17.63
C ASN A 136 -12.60 -10.05 17.07
N GLN A 137 -11.90 -9.42 16.13
CA GLN A 137 -12.22 -8.13 15.55
C GLN A 137 -11.99 -8.18 14.05
N ILE A 138 -12.87 -7.52 13.30
CA ILE A 138 -12.76 -7.31 11.86
C ILE A 138 -12.34 -5.86 11.63
N PHE A 139 -11.22 -5.64 10.95
CA PHE A 139 -10.77 -4.33 10.51
C PHE A 139 -11.20 -4.09 9.06
N ILE A 140 -11.81 -2.93 8.77
CA ILE A 140 -12.33 -2.60 7.44
C ILE A 140 -11.72 -1.29 6.99
N MET A 141 -10.97 -1.33 5.88
CA MET A 141 -10.36 -0.15 5.27
C MET A 141 -10.27 -0.30 3.76
N LEU A 142 -11.01 0.51 3.02
CA LEU A 142 -11.14 0.44 1.56
C LEU A 142 -10.30 1.49 0.80
N GLY A 143 -9.19 1.92 1.40
CA GLY A 143 -8.29 2.93 0.84
C GLY A 143 -8.60 4.34 1.33
N GLY A 144 -7.98 5.33 0.68
CA GLY A 144 -8.06 6.74 1.13
C GLY A 144 -9.40 7.41 0.91
N ALA A 145 -10.18 6.96 -0.07
CA ALA A 145 -11.52 7.45 -0.37
C ALA A 145 -12.42 6.27 -0.71
N ASP A 146 -13.63 6.27 -0.16
CA ASP A 146 -14.66 5.27 -0.47
C ASP A 146 -15.42 5.67 -1.74
N ILE A 147 -14.72 5.67 -2.87
CA ILE A 147 -15.22 6.20 -4.16
C ILE A 147 -16.56 5.56 -4.61
N LYS A 148 -16.77 4.29 -4.27
CA LYS A 148 -17.98 3.54 -4.66
C LYS A 148 -19.01 3.44 -3.54
N GLY A 149 -18.80 4.08 -2.38
CA GLY A 149 -19.71 3.99 -1.22
C GLY A 149 -19.80 2.56 -0.65
N LEU A 150 -18.76 1.76 -0.81
CA LEU A 150 -18.75 0.35 -0.44
C LEU A 150 -18.70 0.12 1.07
N SER A 151 -18.11 1.05 1.81
CA SER A 151 -17.97 0.94 3.27
C SER A 151 -19.32 0.70 3.95
N LEU A 152 -20.35 1.48 3.58
CA LEU A 152 -21.68 1.33 4.14
C LEU A 152 -22.34 0.00 3.75
N LYS A 153 -22.17 -0.45 2.52
CA LYS A 153 -22.73 -1.72 2.04
C LYS A 153 -22.06 -2.90 2.74
N ILE A 154 -20.73 -2.91 2.82
CA ILE A 154 -19.96 -3.94 3.50
C ILE A 154 -20.35 -4.02 4.97
N ILE A 155 -20.40 -2.90 5.70
CA ILE A 155 -20.74 -2.94 7.12
C ILE A 155 -22.18 -3.41 7.36
N LYS A 156 -23.12 -3.05 6.48
CA LYS A 156 -24.50 -3.53 6.54
C LYS A 156 -24.61 -5.02 6.26
N SER A 157 -23.84 -5.57 5.31
CA SER A 157 -23.85 -7.02 5.03
C SER A 157 -23.29 -7.84 6.21
N LEU A 158 -22.47 -7.22 7.06
CA LEU A 158 -21.91 -7.84 8.27
C LEU A 158 -22.74 -7.62 9.55
N LYS A 159 -23.95 -7.04 9.46
CA LYS A 159 -24.76 -6.69 10.64
C LYS A 159 -25.06 -7.87 11.58
N ASP A 160 -25.25 -9.06 11.01
CA ASP A 160 -25.58 -10.28 11.73
C ASP A 160 -24.35 -11.12 12.11
N VAL A 161 -23.14 -10.67 11.75
CA VAL A 161 -21.89 -11.30 12.15
C VAL A 161 -21.55 -10.86 13.58
N PRO A 162 -21.53 -11.78 14.59
CA PRO A 162 -21.36 -11.43 16.00
C PRO A 162 -19.88 -11.19 16.36
N ILE A 163 -19.22 -10.32 15.63
CA ILE A 163 -17.80 -9.96 15.79
C ILE A 163 -17.71 -8.45 15.80
N LYS A 164 -16.87 -7.86 16.64
CA LYS A 164 -16.58 -6.43 16.63
C LYS A 164 -16.03 -6.00 15.26
N LYS A 165 -16.59 -4.95 14.68
CA LYS A 165 -16.12 -4.33 13.43
C LYS A 165 -15.47 -3.00 13.76
N VAL A 166 -14.32 -2.74 13.17
CA VAL A 166 -13.65 -1.43 13.23
C VAL A 166 -13.46 -0.96 11.81
N ILE A 167 -14.13 0.14 11.45
CA ILE A 167 -14.12 0.66 10.08
C ILE A 167 -13.49 2.04 10.00
N VAL A 168 -12.57 2.22 9.06
CA VAL A 168 -11.95 3.52 8.76
C VAL A 168 -12.78 4.26 7.73
N ILE A 169 -13.25 5.45 8.09
CA ILE A 169 -14.05 6.32 7.23
C ILE A 169 -13.39 7.69 7.14
N ASN A 170 -13.11 8.13 5.91
CA ASN A 170 -12.55 9.47 5.66
C ASN A 170 -13.60 10.48 5.21
N ASP A 171 -14.71 10.03 4.61
CA ASP A 171 -15.82 10.91 4.21
C ASP A 171 -16.75 11.22 5.40
N PRO A 172 -16.83 12.49 5.84
CA PRO A 172 -17.68 12.86 6.96
C PRO A 172 -19.18 12.65 6.69
N LYS A 173 -19.61 12.60 5.43
CA LYS A 173 -21.01 12.34 5.07
C LYS A 173 -21.47 10.95 5.48
N LEU A 174 -20.56 9.98 5.52
CA LEU A 174 -20.87 8.60 5.92
C LEU A 174 -21.01 8.43 7.44
N LEU A 175 -20.43 9.32 8.24
CA LEU A 175 -20.46 9.20 9.72
C LEU A 175 -21.88 9.18 10.28
N GLY A 176 -22.76 10.04 9.74
CA GLY A 176 -24.16 10.13 10.16
C GLY A 176 -24.96 8.86 9.86
N THR A 177 -24.64 8.17 8.78
CA THR A 177 -25.36 6.97 8.32
C THR A 177 -24.95 5.67 9.02
N MET A 178 -23.89 5.71 9.81
CA MET A 178 -23.29 4.53 10.46
C MET A 178 -23.39 4.54 12.00
N LYS A 179 -24.03 5.57 12.61
CA LYS A 179 -24.01 5.78 14.06
C LYS A 179 -24.63 4.65 14.89
N ASP A 180 -25.63 3.95 14.36
CA ASP A 180 -26.42 2.96 15.10
C ASP A 180 -26.09 1.50 14.71
N LEU A 181 -24.91 1.28 14.12
CA LEU A 181 -24.52 -0.07 13.72
C LEU A 181 -23.96 -0.86 14.89
N LYS A 182 -24.64 -1.95 15.23
CA LYS A 182 -24.28 -2.83 16.35
C LYS A 182 -22.86 -3.37 16.22
N ASP A 183 -22.13 -3.42 17.34
CA ASP A 183 -20.77 -3.95 17.43
C ASP A 183 -19.80 -3.29 16.42
N THR A 184 -20.02 -1.99 16.10
CA THR A 184 -19.23 -1.26 15.11
C THR A 184 -18.60 -0.02 15.72
N GLU A 185 -17.28 0.07 15.63
CA GLU A 185 -16.47 1.24 15.95
C GLU A 185 -16.05 1.94 14.65
N ILE A 186 -16.31 3.25 14.59
CA ILE A 186 -15.96 4.07 13.43
C ILE A 186 -14.73 4.90 13.76
N LEU A 187 -13.68 4.73 12.97
CA LEU A 187 -12.48 5.54 13.02
C LEU A 187 -12.52 6.59 11.90
N HIS A 188 -12.77 7.85 12.28
CA HIS A 188 -12.74 8.96 11.32
C HIS A 188 -11.38 9.62 11.32
N LYS A 189 -10.67 9.54 10.19
CA LYS A 189 -9.31 10.09 10.02
C LYS A 189 -8.40 9.76 11.21
N PRO A 190 -8.25 8.48 11.57
CA PRO A 190 -7.45 8.09 12.73
C PRO A 190 -5.99 8.50 12.56
N SER A 191 -5.31 8.74 13.68
CA SER A 191 -3.85 8.85 13.68
C SER A 191 -3.20 7.53 13.23
N ASN A 192 -1.95 7.57 12.75
CA ASN A 192 -1.21 6.38 12.37
C ASN A 192 -1.13 5.36 13.51
N GLU A 193 -0.95 5.82 14.74
CA GLU A 193 -0.91 4.95 15.93
C GLU A 193 -2.21 4.18 16.12
N VAL A 194 -3.36 4.87 16.11
CA VAL A 194 -4.69 4.26 16.26
C VAL A 194 -4.97 3.29 15.11
N LEU A 195 -4.60 3.66 13.88
CA LEU A 195 -4.75 2.82 12.70
C LEU A 195 -3.97 1.52 12.86
N VAL A 196 -2.67 1.60 13.14
CA VAL A 196 -1.76 0.46 13.28
C VAL A 196 -2.16 -0.45 14.45
N GLN A 197 -2.56 0.12 15.60
CA GLN A 197 -3.06 -0.66 16.73
C GLN A 197 -4.29 -1.50 16.35
N ASN A 198 -5.25 -0.93 15.62
CA ASN A 198 -6.43 -1.66 15.18
C ASN A 198 -6.10 -2.72 14.11
N MET A 199 -5.21 -2.43 13.18
CA MET A 199 -4.70 -3.44 12.24
C MET A 199 -4.03 -4.61 12.97
N ALA A 200 -3.18 -4.33 13.95
CA ALA A 200 -2.44 -5.35 14.72
C ALA A 200 -3.34 -6.22 15.59
N LYS A 201 -4.40 -5.64 16.18
CA LYS A 201 -5.37 -6.36 17.01
C LYS A 201 -6.31 -7.25 16.21
N SER A 202 -6.64 -6.88 14.97
CA SER A 202 -7.69 -7.56 14.21
C SER A 202 -7.25 -8.94 13.74
N SER A 203 -8.09 -9.96 13.98
CA SER A 203 -7.88 -11.32 13.47
C SER A 203 -8.24 -11.46 12.00
N LEU A 204 -9.14 -10.58 11.50
CA LEU A 204 -9.61 -10.55 10.14
C LEU A 204 -9.67 -9.10 9.63
N ALA A 205 -9.45 -8.91 8.35
CA ALA A 205 -9.60 -7.61 7.71
C ALA A 205 -10.31 -7.70 6.37
N ILE A 206 -10.99 -6.62 5.99
CA ILE A 206 -11.53 -6.39 4.65
C ILE A 206 -10.84 -5.16 4.10
N THR A 207 -10.15 -5.31 2.99
CA THR A 207 -9.40 -4.22 2.38
C THR A 207 -9.35 -4.34 0.85
N THR A 208 -8.65 -3.45 0.20
CA THR A 208 -8.38 -3.50 -1.24
C THR A 208 -6.99 -4.07 -1.52
N ALA A 209 -6.70 -4.41 -2.78
CA ALA A 209 -5.36 -4.79 -3.22
C ALA A 209 -4.42 -3.57 -3.22
N SER A 210 -3.97 -3.15 -2.04
CA SER A 210 -3.16 -1.95 -1.78
C SER A 210 -2.04 -2.24 -0.79
N MET A 211 -1.22 -1.24 -0.44
CA MET A 211 -0.16 -1.38 0.56
C MET A 211 -0.66 -1.93 1.90
N SER A 212 -1.89 -1.58 2.29
CA SER A 212 -2.50 -2.08 3.53
C SER A 212 -2.69 -3.60 3.56
N LEU A 213 -2.90 -4.23 2.41
CA LEU A 213 -2.95 -5.70 2.32
C LEU A 213 -1.63 -6.33 2.79
N TYR A 214 -0.51 -5.81 2.32
CA TYR A 214 0.81 -6.33 2.69
C TYR A 214 1.14 -6.07 4.16
N GLU A 215 0.74 -4.90 4.68
CA GLU A 215 0.89 -4.58 6.10
C GLU A 215 0.05 -5.52 6.98
N LEU A 216 -1.21 -5.78 6.61
CA LEU A 216 -2.08 -6.74 7.29
C LEU A 216 -1.51 -8.17 7.23
N HIS A 217 -0.92 -8.57 6.11
CA HIS A 217 -0.25 -9.86 5.98
C HIS A 217 0.99 -9.94 6.89
N TYR A 218 1.81 -8.88 6.95
CA TYR A 218 2.93 -8.79 7.91
C TYR A 218 2.44 -8.94 9.35
N LEU A 219 1.32 -8.29 9.68
CA LEU A 219 0.67 -8.37 10.99
C LEU A 219 -0.08 -9.70 11.22
N LYS A 220 0.01 -10.67 10.32
CA LYS A 220 -0.64 -12.00 10.42
C LYS A 220 -2.16 -11.91 10.51
N THR A 221 -2.78 -11.02 9.77
CA THR A 221 -4.23 -10.82 9.72
C THR A 221 -4.80 -11.55 8.50
N LYS A 222 -5.83 -12.39 8.71
CA LYS A 222 -6.61 -12.97 7.60
C LYS A 222 -7.28 -11.86 6.82
N THR A 223 -7.18 -11.86 5.51
CA THR A 223 -7.65 -10.73 4.72
C THR A 223 -8.58 -11.18 3.60
N VAL A 224 -9.74 -10.55 3.55
CA VAL A 224 -10.66 -10.56 2.40
C VAL A 224 -10.39 -9.31 1.59
N ILE A 225 -10.14 -9.45 0.30
CA ILE A 225 -9.94 -8.33 -0.60
C ILE A 225 -11.17 -8.08 -1.46
N VAL A 226 -11.45 -6.81 -1.70
CA VAL A 226 -12.46 -6.33 -2.66
C VAL A 226 -11.77 -5.47 -3.70
N ALA A 227 -12.05 -5.67 -4.99
CA ALA A 227 -11.50 -4.85 -6.05
C ALA A 227 -12.35 -3.59 -6.25
N ILE A 228 -11.70 -2.42 -6.18
CA ILE A 228 -12.37 -1.15 -6.44
C ILE A 228 -12.23 -0.74 -7.91
N ASN A 229 -11.16 -1.16 -8.57
CA ASN A 229 -10.87 -0.86 -9.96
C ASN A 229 -10.31 -2.07 -10.71
N GLU A 230 -10.31 -2.01 -12.04
CA GLU A 230 -9.86 -3.10 -12.92
C GLU A 230 -8.39 -3.52 -12.71
N ASN A 231 -7.53 -2.58 -12.35
CA ASN A 231 -6.11 -2.89 -12.08
C ASN A 231 -5.94 -3.78 -10.83
N GLN A 232 -6.86 -3.69 -9.88
CA GLN A 232 -6.86 -4.56 -8.69
C GLN A 232 -7.43 -5.95 -9.01
N GLU A 233 -8.43 -6.03 -9.88
CA GLU A 233 -9.00 -7.31 -10.33
C GLU A 233 -7.95 -8.17 -11.06
N SER A 234 -7.13 -7.59 -11.93
CA SER A 234 -6.10 -8.33 -12.66
C SER A 234 -4.98 -8.92 -11.79
N GLY A 235 -4.79 -8.40 -10.59
CA GLY A 235 -3.78 -8.87 -9.63
C GLY A 235 -4.28 -9.89 -8.61
N GLU A 236 -5.61 -10.12 -8.53
CA GLU A 236 -6.23 -10.94 -7.47
C GLU A 236 -5.73 -12.37 -7.41
N GLU A 237 -5.63 -13.04 -8.57
CA GLU A 237 -5.16 -14.42 -8.67
C GLU A 237 -3.74 -14.56 -8.09
N GLN A 238 -2.88 -13.59 -8.35
CA GLN A 238 -1.53 -13.58 -7.79
C GLN A 238 -1.56 -13.44 -6.27
N LEU A 239 -2.43 -12.56 -5.74
CA LEU A 239 -2.53 -12.34 -4.30
C LEU A 239 -3.03 -13.58 -3.58
N ILE A 240 -4.03 -14.28 -4.11
CA ILE A 240 -4.55 -15.54 -3.56
C ILE A 240 -3.52 -16.66 -3.72
N LYS A 241 -2.94 -16.82 -4.92
CA LYS A 241 -1.92 -17.83 -5.21
C LYS A 241 -0.72 -17.73 -4.27
N HIS A 242 -0.28 -16.51 -3.98
CA HIS A 242 0.82 -16.23 -3.05
C HIS A 242 0.37 -16.15 -1.59
N LYS A 243 -0.89 -16.50 -1.29
CA LYS A 243 -1.46 -16.49 0.08
C LYS A 243 -1.35 -15.14 0.81
N LEU A 244 -1.30 -14.06 0.05
CA LEU A 244 -1.31 -12.69 0.60
C LEU A 244 -2.70 -12.28 1.06
N ALA A 245 -3.74 -12.83 0.45
CA ALA A 245 -5.12 -12.71 0.87
C ALA A 245 -5.75 -14.08 1.04
N SER A 246 -6.76 -14.18 1.90
CA SER A 246 -7.50 -15.40 2.17
C SER A 246 -8.63 -15.62 1.16
N MET A 247 -9.19 -14.52 0.65
CA MET A 247 -10.34 -14.51 -0.26
C MET A 247 -10.38 -13.23 -1.09
N PHE A 248 -10.93 -13.34 -2.28
CA PHE A 248 -11.34 -12.23 -3.13
C PHE A 248 -12.87 -12.23 -3.28
N ILE A 249 -13.47 -11.04 -3.22
CA ILE A 249 -14.91 -10.83 -3.46
C ILE A 249 -15.07 -10.04 -4.76
N ASP A 250 -15.73 -10.65 -5.72
CA ASP A 250 -16.09 -10.03 -6.99
C ASP A 250 -17.31 -9.13 -6.80
N LEU A 251 -17.12 -7.82 -6.85
CA LEU A 251 -18.18 -6.84 -6.72
C LEU A 251 -19.14 -6.79 -7.93
N LYS A 252 -18.86 -7.53 -9.00
CA LYS A 252 -19.77 -7.68 -10.17
C LYS A 252 -20.82 -8.76 -9.92
N SER A 253 -20.59 -9.66 -8.95
CA SER A 253 -21.60 -10.66 -8.53
C SER A 253 -22.79 -9.93 -7.89
N ASP A 254 -24.02 -10.24 -8.31
CA ASP A 254 -25.24 -9.70 -7.71
C ASP A 254 -25.41 -10.15 -6.24
N GLN A 255 -24.66 -11.13 -5.78
CA GLN A 255 -24.72 -11.70 -4.43
C GLN A 255 -23.50 -11.37 -3.56
N TRP A 256 -22.60 -10.48 -4.01
CA TRP A 256 -21.35 -10.20 -3.31
C TRP A 256 -21.56 -9.79 -1.82
N GLU A 257 -22.64 -9.08 -1.49
CA GLU A 257 -22.97 -8.69 -0.11
C GLU A 257 -23.24 -9.89 0.79
N LYS A 258 -23.87 -10.94 0.24
CA LYS A 258 -24.10 -12.18 0.93
C LYS A 258 -22.82 -13.01 1.01
N GLU A 259 -22.09 -13.07 -0.06
CA GLU A 259 -20.81 -13.79 -0.15
C GLU A 259 -19.81 -13.28 0.89
N ILE A 260 -19.63 -11.95 1.00
CA ILE A 260 -18.69 -11.37 1.98
C ILE A 260 -19.06 -11.72 3.42
N ALA A 261 -20.37 -11.74 3.76
CA ALA A 261 -20.82 -12.12 5.10
C ALA A 261 -20.57 -13.61 5.40
N GLN A 262 -20.80 -14.48 4.41
CA GLN A 262 -20.54 -15.91 4.52
C GLN A 262 -19.05 -16.20 4.70
N GLU A 263 -18.20 -15.59 3.85
CA GLU A 263 -16.77 -15.81 3.88
C GLU A 263 -16.11 -15.26 5.16
N VAL A 264 -16.51 -14.07 5.59
CA VAL A 264 -16.06 -13.50 6.87
C VAL A 264 -16.42 -14.41 8.03
N THR A 265 -17.67 -14.95 8.03
CA THR A 265 -18.11 -15.89 9.06
C THR A 265 -17.31 -17.19 9.03
N ALA A 266 -17.04 -17.73 7.84
CA ALA A 266 -16.25 -18.96 7.67
C ALA A 266 -14.80 -18.76 8.12
N LEU A 267 -14.15 -17.67 7.69
CA LEU A 267 -12.77 -17.33 8.06
C LEU A 267 -12.61 -17.06 9.56
N SER A 268 -13.61 -16.45 10.20
CA SER A 268 -13.56 -16.16 11.63
C SER A 268 -13.55 -17.42 12.51
N LYS A 269 -14.12 -18.53 12.02
CA LYS A 269 -14.14 -19.82 12.71
C LYS A 269 -12.86 -20.63 12.52
N LYS A 270 -12.07 -20.33 11.49
CA LYS A 270 -10.80 -21.02 11.22
C LYS A 270 -9.75 -20.59 12.24
N ARG A 271 -9.15 -21.54 12.95
CA ARG A 271 -8.10 -21.31 13.95
C ARG A 271 -6.68 -21.31 13.37
N ASP A 272 -6.54 -21.53 12.07
CA ASP A 272 -5.25 -21.47 11.39
C ASP A 272 -4.63 -20.09 11.50
N GLU A 273 -3.34 -20.06 11.83
CA GLU A 273 -2.56 -18.82 11.91
C GLU A 273 -1.98 -18.47 10.53
N ILE A 274 -1.96 -17.19 10.22
CA ILE A 274 -1.23 -16.69 9.04
C ILE A 274 0.26 -16.71 9.36
N THR A 275 1.03 -17.40 8.54
CA THR A 275 2.49 -17.29 8.54
C THR A 275 2.88 -16.24 7.51
N SER A 276 3.35 -15.08 7.99
CA SER A 276 3.84 -14.04 7.08
C SER A 276 5.22 -14.41 6.53
N PHE A 277 5.36 -14.28 5.23
CA PHE A 277 6.65 -14.38 4.52
C PHE A 277 7.21 -13.01 4.13
N ILE A 278 6.54 -11.92 4.51
CA ILE A 278 7.06 -10.56 4.43
C ILE A 278 7.92 -10.35 5.67
N ASP A 279 9.21 -10.14 5.49
CA ASP A 279 10.18 -10.06 6.61
C ASP A 279 10.41 -8.64 7.13
N GLY A 280 9.76 -7.63 6.53
CA GLY A 280 9.86 -6.23 6.92
C GLY A 280 11.20 -5.54 6.57
N LYS A 281 12.13 -6.23 5.91
CA LYS A 281 13.48 -5.70 5.60
C LYS A 281 13.58 -5.07 4.19
N GLY A 282 12.46 -4.78 3.55
CA GLY A 282 12.45 -4.27 2.17
C GLY A 282 13.15 -2.92 2.03
N VAL A 283 12.87 -2.00 2.95
CA VAL A 283 13.47 -0.66 3.00
C VAL A 283 14.97 -0.72 3.19
N GLU A 284 15.45 -1.56 4.12
CA GLU A 284 16.87 -1.77 4.38
C GLU A 284 17.60 -2.29 3.13
N ARG A 285 16.97 -3.22 2.42
CA ARG A 285 17.54 -3.77 1.18
C ARG A 285 17.62 -2.74 0.08
N ILE A 286 16.58 -1.92 -0.10
CA ILE A 286 16.59 -0.84 -1.08
C ILE A 286 17.69 0.16 -0.74
N TYR A 287 17.75 0.62 0.51
CA TYR A 287 18.78 1.53 1.00
C TYR A 287 20.20 0.99 0.72
N SER A 288 20.48 -0.24 1.16
CA SER A 288 21.79 -0.88 0.96
C SER A 288 22.17 -1.02 -0.52
N GLN A 289 21.20 -1.38 -1.37
CA GLN A 289 21.41 -1.53 -2.81
C GLN A 289 21.69 -0.20 -3.50
N VAL A 290 21.04 0.89 -3.07
CA VAL A 290 21.28 2.24 -3.59
C VAL A 290 22.64 2.75 -3.15
N LEU A 291 23.01 2.59 -1.87
CA LEU A 291 24.33 3.01 -1.37
C LEU A 291 25.48 2.26 -2.05
N GLN A 292 25.34 0.97 -2.28
CA GLN A 292 26.35 0.18 -2.99
C GLN A 292 26.64 0.78 -4.37
N ARG A 293 25.61 1.22 -5.09
CA ARG A 293 25.75 1.83 -6.42
C ARG A 293 26.31 3.23 -6.40
N LEU A 294 26.09 3.98 -5.33
CA LEU A 294 26.70 5.31 -5.18
C LEU A 294 28.21 5.24 -4.91
N ARG A 295 28.70 4.12 -4.41
CA ARG A 295 30.12 3.91 -4.04
C ARG A 295 30.94 3.23 -5.13
N GLY A 296 30.28 2.54 -6.05
CA GLY A 296 30.90 1.85 -7.21
C GLY A 296 30.90 2.71 -8.44
#